data_73e15367979703ab59f27a8bcb4c9858
#
_entry.id   73e15367979703ab59f27a8bcb4c9858
#
_cell.length_a   1.000
_cell.length_b   1.000
_cell.length_c   1.000
_cell.angle_alpha   90.00
_cell.angle_beta   90.00
_cell.angle_gamma   90.00
#
_symmetry.space_group_name_H-M   'P 1'
#
loop_
_entity.id
_entity.type
_entity.pdbx_description
1 polymer ?
#
loop_
_entity_poly.entity_id
_entity_poly.type
_entity_poly.pdbx_seq_one_letter_code
_entity_poly.pdbx_strand_id
1 'polypeptide(L)'
;IICLLDADDYFKKNKLKKIDQFFQKQKNLNCVFDIPLNNLAKFNFKEKIKKYSIWPTIFPTSCISLRRNFIINFLKNINKNDYPHLEIDARLTIFSKFYMNEYNVINNNLTYYNYDPKGITANIKKFSKTWWIRRSEAFYYLRTIMKKKQQCFIFSFDYYLTNFLIYLFKRIPKL
;
A
#
# COMPACT_ATOMS: atom_id res chain seq x y z
N ILE A 1 -9.02 6.73 -16.34
CA ILE A 1 -8.48 5.61 -15.55
C ILE A 1 -7.00 5.54 -15.80
N ILE A 2 -6.23 5.29 -14.77
CA ILE A 2 -4.78 5.11 -14.78
C ILE A 2 -4.49 3.74 -14.19
N CYS A 3 -3.81 2.87 -14.95
CA CYS A 3 -3.31 1.58 -14.46
C CYS A 3 -1.80 1.71 -14.33
N LEU A 4 -1.28 1.45 -13.15
CA LEU A 4 0.15 1.50 -12.89
C LEU A 4 0.81 0.21 -13.40
N LEU A 5 2.05 0.31 -13.87
CA LEU A 5 2.82 -0.83 -14.37
C LEU A 5 4.30 -0.61 -14.06
N ASP A 6 4.90 -1.54 -13.34
CA ASP A 6 6.34 -1.61 -13.13
C ASP A 6 7.01 -2.20 -14.37
N ALA A 7 8.26 -1.85 -14.62
CA ALA A 7 8.96 -2.14 -15.87
C ALA A 7 9.17 -3.65 -16.15
N ASP A 8 9.16 -4.46 -15.12
CA ASP A 8 9.38 -5.92 -15.15
C ASP A 8 8.09 -6.75 -15.09
N ASP A 9 6.93 -6.08 -14.92
CA ASP A 9 5.63 -6.70 -14.87
C ASP A 9 4.90 -6.62 -16.21
N TYR A 10 3.83 -7.39 -16.39
CA TYR A 10 2.96 -7.28 -17.55
C TYR A 10 1.49 -7.58 -17.26
N PHE A 11 0.62 -6.95 -18.06
CA PHE A 11 -0.82 -7.11 -17.96
C PHE A 11 -1.32 -8.28 -18.80
N LYS A 12 -2.36 -8.98 -18.32
CA LYS A 12 -3.17 -9.80 -19.20
C LYS A 12 -3.84 -8.96 -20.28
N LYS A 13 -3.98 -9.51 -21.49
CA LYS A 13 -4.57 -8.83 -22.67
C LYS A 13 -5.90 -8.14 -22.37
N ASN A 14 -6.70 -8.68 -21.46
CA ASN A 14 -8.03 -8.16 -21.14
C ASN A 14 -8.06 -7.27 -19.87
N LYS A 15 -6.92 -6.97 -19.23
CA LYS A 15 -6.88 -6.20 -17.98
C LYS A 15 -7.55 -4.84 -18.14
N LEU A 16 -7.13 -4.04 -19.11
CA LEU A 16 -7.64 -2.67 -19.28
C LEU A 16 -9.15 -2.67 -19.52
N LYS A 17 -9.65 -3.58 -20.37
CA LYS A 17 -11.08 -3.73 -20.62
C LYS A 17 -11.85 -4.08 -19.34
N LYS A 18 -11.37 -5.03 -18.54
CA LYS A 18 -12.03 -5.44 -17.29
C LYS A 18 -12.03 -4.33 -16.24
N ILE A 19 -10.91 -3.62 -16.09
CA ILE A 19 -10.78 -2.50 -15.17
C ILE A 19 -11.75 -1.37 -15.60
N ASP A 20 -11.80 -1.03 -16.89
CA ASP A 20 -12.73 -0.03 -17.39
C ASP A 20 -14.19 -0.40 -17.11
N GLN A 21 -14.60 -1.62 -17.48
CA GLN A 21 -15.94 -2.13 -17.19
C GLN A 21 -16.29 -2.09 -15.69
N PHE A 22 -15.32 -2.38 -14.84
CA PHE A 22 -15.52 -2.35 -13.39
C PHE A 22 -15.76 -0.92 -12.89
N PHE A 23 -14.98 0.04 -13.35
CA PHE A 23 -15.17 1.44 -12.99
C PHE A 23 -16.47 2.04 -13.59
N GLN A 24 -16.91 1.58 -14.76
CA GLN A 24 -18.19 2.00 -15.32
C GLN A 24 -19.36 1.54 -14.45
N LYS A 25 -19.30 0.31 -13.94
CA LYS A 25 -20.34 -0.24 -13.05
C LYS A 25 -20.35 0.41 -11.67
N GLN A 26 -19.19 0.82 -11.17
CA GLN A 26 -19.03 1.40 -9.84
C GLN A 26 -18.51 2.85 -9.92
N LYS A 27 -19.42 3.77 -10.23
CA LYS A 27 -19.08 5.17 -10.52
C LYS A 27 -18.43 5.91 -9.35
N ASN A 28 -18.77 5.55 -8.13
CA ASN A 28 -18.23 6.19 -6.91
C ASN A 28 -16.86 5.64 -6.48
N LEU A 29 -16.40 4.57 -7.08
CA LEU A 29 -15.13 3.95 -6.73
C LEU A 29 -13.97 4.66 -7.42
N ASN A 30 -12.93 4.99 -6.68
CA ASN A 30 -11.77 5.72 -7.17
C ASN A 30 -10.49 4.89 -7.25
N CYS A 31 -10.43 3.75 -6.54
CA CYS A 31 -9.27 2.86 -6.52
C CYS A 31 -9.70 1.40 -6.61
N VAL A 32 -8.98 0.62 -7.40
CA VAL A 32 -9.20 -0.82 -7.59
C VAL A 32 -7.88 -1.55 -7.57
N PHE A 33 -7.85 -2.66 -6.85
CA PHE A 33 -6.72 -3.59 -6.82
C PHE A 33 -7.12 -4.89 -7.50
N ASP A 34 -6.27 -5.42 -8.36
CA ASP A 34 -6.38 -6.79 -8.86
C ASP A 34 -5.34 -7.71 -8.20
N ILE A 35 -5.52 -9.01 -8.39
CA ILE A 35 -4.69 -10.02 -7.76
C ILE A 35 -3.55 -10.40 -8.69
N PRO A 36 -2.27 -10.40 -8.22
CA PRO A 36 -1.17 -10.87 -9.03
C PRO A 36 -1.27 -12.38 -9.29
N LEU A 37 -1.04 -12.81 -10.52
CA LEU A 37 -1.20 -14.20 -10.95
C LEU A 37 -0.25 -15.15 -10.19
N ASN A 38 0.99 -14.73 -9.97
CA ASN A 38 2.06 -15.60 -9.47
C ASN A 38 2.18 -15.64 -7.94
N ASN A 39 1.29 -14.97 -7.20
CA ASN A 39 1.43 -14.80 -5.74
C ASN A 39 0.11 -14.96 -4.97
N LEU A 40 -0.82 -15.77 -5.46
CA LEU A 40 -2.14 -16.00 -4.86
C LEU A 40 -2.08 -16.39 -3.38
N ALA A 41 -1.11 -17.21 -2.98
CA ALA A 41 -0.98 -17.69 -1.60
C ALA A 41 -0.57 -16.61 -0.58
N LYS A 42 0.04 -15.49 -1.03
CA LYS A 42 0.49 -14.40 -0.15
C LYS A 42 -0.60 -13.36 0.13
N PHE A 43 -1.65 -13.31 -0.70
CA PHE A 43 -2.72 -12.33 -0.58
C PHE A 43 -3.93 -12.95 0.11
N ASN A 44 -4.00 -12.81 1.41
CA ASN A 44 -5.20 -13.19 2.15
C ASN A 44 -6.21 -12.04 2.09
N PHE A 45 -7.15 -12.12 1.11
CA PHE A 45 -8.16 -11.09 0.83
C PHE A 45 -9.24 -10.93 1.88
N LYS A 46 -9.38 -11.87 2.78
CA LYS A 46 -10.22 -11.69 3.96
C LYS A 46 -9.48 -10.71 4.87
N GLU A 47 -9.83 -9.43 4.76
CA GLU A 47 -9.45 -8.43 5.75
C GLU A 47 -10.00 -8.84 7.12
N LYS A 48 -9.35 -9.79 7.75
CA LYS A 48 -9.46 -9.94 9.18
C LYS A 48 -8.84 -8.66 9.73
N ILE A 49 -9.68 -7.76 10.23
CA ILE A 49 -9.23 -6.68 11.11
C ILE A 49 -8.41 -7.39 12.18
N LYS A 50 -7.09 -7.37 12.01
CA LYS A 50 -6.20 -7.97 12.99
C LYS A 50 -6.36 -7.10 14.24
N LYS A 51 -6.85 -7.68 15.32
CA LYS A 51 -7.10 -7.00 16.59
C LYS A 51 -5.93 -6.13 17.08
N TYR A 52 -4.73 -6.42 16.62
CA TYR A 52 -3.47 -5.77 17.04
C TYR A 52 -2.72 -5.06 15.91
N SER A 53 -3.25 -5.05 14.69
CA SER A 53 -2.59 -4.42 13.55
C SER A 53 -3.60 -3.72 12.66
N ILE A 54 -3.28 -2.47 12.29
CA ILE A 54 -4.10 -1.65 11.38
C ILE A 54 -3.60 -1.74 9.93
N TRP A 55 -2.60 -2.58 9.65
CA TRP A 55 -2.00 -2.68 8.33
C TRP A 55 -2.96 -3.23 7.30
N PRO A 56 -3.21 -2.50 6.20
CA PRO A 56 -3.90 -3.07 5.05
C PRO A 56 -3.01 -4.09 4.34
N THR A 57 -3.62 -4.96 3.56
CA THR A 57 -2.87 -5.71 2.54
C THR A 57 -2.33 -4.72 1.52
N ILE A 58 -1.02 -4.74 1.26
CA ILE A 58 -0.37 -3.91 0.25
C ILE A 58 -0.28 -4.71 -1.04
N PHE A 59 -0.79 -4.14 -2.13
CA PHE A 59 -0.77 -4.74 -3.46
C PHE A 59 0.44 -4.23 -4.24
N PRO A 60 1.05 -5.06 -5.11
CA PRO A 60 2.09 -4.58 -6.02
C PRO A 60 1.60 -3.38 -6.85
N THR A 61 2.50 -2.47 -7.18
CA THR A 61 2.20 -1.27 -7.98
C THR A 61 1.39 -1.61 -9.23
N SER A 62 1.81 -2.65 -9.95
CA SER A 62 1.15 -3.09 -11.19
C SER A 62 -0.27 -3.65 -11.00
N CYS A 63 -0.67 -3.95 -9.78
CA CYS A 63 -2.03 -4.36 -9.46
C CYS A 63 -2.95 -3.18 -9.11
N ILE A 64 -2.48 -1.94 -9.20
CA ILE A 64 -3.21 -0.74 -8.79
C ILE A 64 -3.79 -0.03 -10.00
N SER A 65 -5.10 0.22 -9.97
CA SER A 65 -5.81 1.00 -10.98
C SER A 65 -6.62 2.10 -10.31
N LEU A 66 -6.54 3.33 -10.85
CA LEU A 66 -6.99 4.54 -10.19
C LEU A 66 -7.79 5.44 -11.15
N ARG A 67 -8.78 6.18 -10.63
CA ARG A 67 -9.32 7.34 -11.34
C ARG A 67 -8.37 8.52 -11.24
N ARG A 68 -8.41 9.41 -12.24
CA ARG A 68 -7.62 10.64 -12.27
C ARG A 68 -7.82 11.48 -11.01
N ASN A 69 -9.07 11.60 -10.54
CA ASN A 69 -9.38 12.38 -9.33
C ASN A 69 -8.70 11.83 -8.07
N PHE A 70 -8.55 10.50 -7.98
CA PHE A 70 -7.78 9.89 -6.89
C PHE A 70 -6.32 10.37 -6.91
N ILE A 71 -5.67 10.31 -8.07
CA ILE A 71 -4.26 10.74 -8.21
C ILE A 71 -4.11 12.23 -7.87
N ILE A 72 -5.01 13.09 -8.33
CA ILE A 72 -4.98 14.51 -8.02
C ILE A 72 -5.09 14.73 -6.50
N ASN A 73 -6.00 14.07 -5.83
CA ASN A 73 -6.16 14.16 -4.39
C ASN A 73 -4.96 13.58 -3.64
N PHE A 74 -4.43 12.46 -4.09
CA PHE A 74 -3.23 11.86 -3.53
C PHE A 74 -2.04 12.83 -3.60
N LEU A 75 -1.74 13.38 -4.78
CA LEU A 75 -0.62 14.30 -4.99
C LEU A 75 -0.73 15.60 -4.18
N LYS A 76 -1.93 16.11 -3.95
CA LYS A 76 -2.18 17.27 -3.08
C LYS A 76 -1.89 17.00 -1.60
N ASN A 77 -1.97 15.73 -1.20
CA ASN A 77 -1.88 15.34 0.20
C ASN A 77 -0.55 14.73 0.61
N ILE A 78 0.33 14.45 -0.35
CA ILE A 78 1.68 13.92 -0.08
C ILE A 78 2.74 14.98 -0.34
N ASN A 79 3.79 14.95 0.45
CA ASN A 79 5.06 15.61 0.15
C ASN A 79 6.04 14.55 -0.40
N LYS A 80 6.70 14.85 -1.53
CA LYS A 80 7.61 13.90 -2.19
C LYS A 80 8.79 13.49 -1.30
N ASN A 81 9.24 14.39 -0.45
CA ASN A 81 10.42 14.19 0.40
C ASN A 81 10.12 13.51 1.73
N ASP A 82 8.83 13.35 2.08
CA ASP A 82 8.46 12.67 3.30
C ASP A 82 8.48 11.15 3.09
N TYR A 83 8.93 10.43 4.10
CA TYR A 83 8.88 8.95 4.16
C TYR A 83 9.70 8.25 3.04
N PRO A 84 11.03 8.48 2.95
CA PRO A 84 11.86 7.99 1.84
C PRO A 84 11.89 6.46 1.70
N HIS A 85 11.63 5.71 2.78
CA HIS A 85 11.61 4.24 2.75
C HIS A 85 10.21 3.65 2.51
N LEU A 86 9.17 4.50 2.39
CA LEU A 86 7.80 4.03 2.14
C LEU A 86 7.51 4.08 0.64
N GLU A 87 7.36 2.92 0.03
CA GLU A 87 7.11 2.77 -1.41
C GLU A 87 5.75 3.32 -1.82
N ILE A 88 5.60 3.58 -3.11
CA ILE A 88 4.41 4.21 -3.70
C ILE A 88 3.17 3.32 -3.55
N ASP A 89 3.30 2.01 -3.68
CA ASP A 89 2.24 1.03 -3.53
C ASP A 89 1.65 1.04 -2.10
N ALA A 90 2.53 1.09 -1.10
CA ALA A 90 2.12 1.21 0.30
C ALA A 90 1.41 2.56 0.56
N ARG A 91 1.94 3.67 0.02
CA ARG A 91 1.31 4.99 0.15
C ARG A 91 -0.07 5.03 -0.49
N LEU A 92 -0.21 4.52 -1.71
CA LEU A 92 -1.48 4.47 -2.43
C LEU A 92 -2.50 3.59 -1.70
N THR A 93 -2.07 2.43 -1.20
CA THR A 93 -2.94 1.51 -0.46
C THR A 93 -3.44 2.13 0.84
N ILE A 94 -2.55 2.74 1.63
CA ILE A 94 -2.91 3.42 2.88
C ILE A 94 -3.83 4.60 2.60
N PHE A 95 -3.55 5.40 1.57
CA PHE A 95 -4.37 6.54 1.18
C PHE A 95 -5.76 6.12 0.73
N SER A 96 -5.86 5.08 -0.10
CA SER A 96 -7.15 4.58 -0.57
C SER A 96 -8.03 4.08 0.58
N LYS A 97 -7.44 3.38 1.54
CA LYS A 97 -8.16 2.80 2.67
C LYS A 97 -8.56 3.83 3.72
N PHE A 98 -7.64 4.67 4.15
CA PHE A 98 -7.85 5.52 5.32
C PHE A 98 -8.22 6.97 4.98
N TYR A 99 -7.83 7.47 3.82
CA TYR A 99 -8.19 8.82 3.40
C TYR A 99 -9.44 8.85 2.52
N MET A 100 -9.44 8.08 1.43
CA MET A 100 -10.58 8.06 0.51
C MET A 100 -11.71 7.14 0.99
N ASN A 101 -11.37 6.05 1.68
CA ASN A 101 -12.30 4.97 2.06
C ASN A 101 -13.09 4.42 0.86
N GLU A 102 -12.46 4.43 -0.33
CA GLU A 102 -13.08 4.15 -1.61
C GLU A 102 -12.18 3.24 -2.44
N TYR A 103 -12.06 1.99 -2.03
CA TYR A 103 -11.32 1.01 -2.82
C TYR A 103 -12.07 -0.32 -2.89
N ASN A 104 -11.75 -1.10 -3.90
CA ASN A 104 -12.23 -2.46 -4.01
C ASN A 104 -11.13 -3.39 -4.55
N VAL A 105 -11.26 -4.67 -4.24
CA VAL A 105 -10.38 -5.72 -4.75
C VAL A 105 -11.16 -6.57 -5.73
N ILE A 106 -10.70 -6.61 -6.97
CA ILE A 106 -11.28 -7.49 -7.99
C ILE A 106 -10.65 -8.87 -7.82
N ASN A 107 -11.49 -9.88 -7.60
CA ASN A 107 -11.05 -11.27 -7.52
C ASN A 107 -10.73 -11.85 -8.91
N ASN A 108 -9.88 -11.15 -9.64
CA ASN A 108 -9.38 -11.54 -10.95
C ASN A 108 -7.86 -11.37 -11.01
N ASN A 109 -7.19 -12.36 -11.54
CA ASN A 109 -5.75 -12.31 -11.77
C ASN A 109 -5.50 -11.63 -13.11
N LEU A 110 -5.22 -10.33 -13.09
CA LEU A 110 -5.07 -9.52 -14.30
C LEU A 110 -3.63 -9.06 -14.54
N THR A 111 -2.74 -9.28 -13.58
CA THR A 111 -1.34 -8.86 -13.61
C THR A 111 -0.42 -10.06 -13.42
N TYR A 112 0.59 -10.20 -14.27
CA TYR A 112 1.73 -11.05 -14.02
C TYR A 112 2.77 -10.22 -13.27
N TYR A 113 2.95 -10.56 -12.00
CA TYR A 113 3.93 -9.94 -11.14
C TYR A 113 5.24 -10.73 -11.20
N ASN A 114 6.29 -10.09 -11.70
CA ASN A 114 7.62 -10.70 -11.75
C ASN A 114 8.34 -10.45 -10.43
N TYR A 115 8.48 -11.49 -9.62
CA TYR A 115 9.21 -11.36 -8.37
C TYR A 115 10.72 -11.40 -8.61
N ASP A 116 11.38 -10.25 -8.44
CA ASP A 116 12.84 -10.18 -8.45
C ASP A 116 13.39 -10.45 -7.04
N PRO A 117 14.15 -11.56 -6.84
CA PRO A 117 14.78 -11.83 -5.55
C PRO A 117 15.88 -10.82 -5.17
N LYS A 118 16.38 -10.03 -6.13
CA LYS A 118 17.33 -8.92 -5.91
C LYS A 118 16.64 -7.56 -5.80
N GLY A 119 15.34 -7.53 -5.92
CA GLY A 119 14.54 -6.30 -5.83
C GLY A 119 14.63 -5.63 -4.46
N ILE A 120 14.32 -4.35 -4.41
CA ILE A 120 14.41 -3.52 -3.17
C ILE A 120 13.66 -4.16 -2.01
N THR A 121 12.46 -4.64 -2.27
CA THR A 121 11.59 -5.25 -1.24
C THR A 121 12.13 -6.62 -0.76
N ALA A 122 12.70 -7.41 -1.66
CA ALA A 122 13.25 -8.73 -1.33
C ALA A 122 14.48 -8.64 -0.41
N ASN A 123 15.27 -7.58 -0.55
CA ASN A 123 16.48 -7.33 0.24
C ASN A 123 16.20 -6.86 1.68
N ILE A 124 14.96 -6.50 2.00
CA ILE A 124 14.62 -6.05 3.34
C ILE A 124 14.21 -7.24 4.19
N LYS A 125 15.17 -7.72 4.98
CA LYS A 125 14.90 -8.81 5.93
C LYS A 125 13.86 -8.39 6.96
N LYS A 126 12.87 -9.25 7.19
CA LYS A 126 11.86 -9.05 8.24
C LYS A 126 12.54 -8.86 9.60
N PHE A 127 12.05 -7.90 10.38
CA PHE A 127 12.60 -7.47 11.68
C PHE A 127 13.98 -6.80 11.65
N SER A 128 14.58 -6.56 10.47
CA SER A 128 15.79 -5.72 10.38
C SER A 128 15.50 -4.26 10.74
N LYS A 129 16.55 -3.49 11.04
CA LYS A 129 16.45 -2.05 11.30
C LYS A 129 15.70 -1.31 10.17
N THR A 130 16.04 -1.58 8.90
CA THR A 130 15.39 -1.01 7.74
C THR A 130 13.90 -1.37 7.68
N TRP A 131 13.53 -2.62 8.01
CA TRP A 131 12.15 -3.05 8.08
C TRP A 131 11.34 -2.25 9.12
N TRP A 132 11.92 -2.00 10.29
CA TRP A 132 11.28 -1.20 11.33
C TRP A 132 11.17 0.28 10.95
N ILE A 133 12.18 0.84 10.26
CA ILE A 133 12.14 2.22 9.76
C ILE A 133 10.97 2.39 8.78
N ARG A 134 10.84 1.50 7.77
CA ARG A 134 9.71 1.51 6.83
C ARG A 134 8.36 1.45 7.55
N ARG A 135 8.26 0.57 8.53
CA ARG A 135 7.04 0.41 9.33
C ARG A 135 6.71 1.69 10.11
N SER A 136 7.71 2.33 10.68
CA SER A 136 7.56 3.61 11.37
C SER A 136 7.08 4.70 10.41
N GLU A 137 7.70 4.82 9.23
CA GLU A 137 7.30 5.79 8.21
C GLU A 137 5.85 5.59 7.78
N ALA A 138 5.42 4.35 7.60
CA ALA A 138 4.05 4.04 7.24
C ALA A 138 3.05 4.44 8.34
N PHE A 139 3.38 4.27 9.62
CA PHE A 139 2.56 4.77 10.73
C PHE A 139 2.50 6.30 10.78
N TYR A 140 3.63 6.98 10.56
CA TYR A 140 3.66 8.45 10.50
C TYR A 140 2.86 8.97 9.32
N TYR A 141 3.00 8.34 8.15
CA TYR A 141 2.20 8.67 6.97
C TYR A 141 0.70 8.52 7.25
N LEU A 142 0.29 7.35 7.79
CA LEU A 142 -1.10 7.10 8.16
C LEU A 142 -1.62 8.16 9.13
N ARG A 143 -0.85 8.49 10.18
CA ARG A 143 -1.22 9.53 11.15
C ARG A 143 -1.39 10.90 10.48
N THR A 144 -0.52 11.24 9.55
CA THR A 144 -0.58 12.51 8.81
C THR A 144 -1.84 12.61 7.98
N ILE A 145 -2.20 11.56 7.23
CA ILE A 145 -3.41 11.59 6.40
C ILE A 145 -4.69 11.55 7.24
N MET A 146 -4.71 10.81 8.34
CA MET A 146 -5.87 10.79 9.26
C MET A 146 -6.07 12.14 9.94
N LYS A 147 -4.98 12.82 10.35
CA LYS A 147 -5.05 14.19 10.89
C LYS A 147 -5.64 15.18 9.87
N LYS A 148 -5.23 15.10 8.61
CA LYS A 148 -5.79 15.96 7.54
C LYS A 148 -7.29 15.72 7.34
N LYS A 149 -7.77 14.53 7.63
CA LYS A 149 -9.20 14.17 7.55
C LYS A 149 -9.95 14.40 8.87
N GLN A 150 -9.31 14.95 9.88
CA GLN A 150 -9.86 15.14 11.22
C GLN A 150 -10.33 13.83 11.89
N GLN A 151 -9.72 12.72 11.51
CA GLN A 151 -10.00 11.41 12.08
C GLN A 151 -9.05 11.09 13.22
N CYS A 152 -9.55 10.44 14.26
CA CYS A 152 -8.72 9.97 15.36
C CYS A 152 -7.80 8.83 14.88
N PHE A 153 -6.51 8.95 15.18
CA PHE A 153 -5.55 7.89 14.94
C PHE A 153 -5.76 6.76 15.96
N ILE A 154 -5.85 5.53 15.46
CA ILE A 154 -5.98 4.35 16.32
C ILE A 154 -4.58 3.90 16.76
N PHE A 155 -4.28 4.08 18.02
CA PHE A 155 -3.05 3.57 18.63
C PHE A 155 -3.17 2.06 18.81
N SER A 156 -2.30 1.31 18.13
CA SER A 156 -2.24 -0.15 18.21
C SER A 156 -0.97 -0.62 18.89
N PHE A 157 -0.96 -1.85 19.38
CA PHE A 157 0.26 -2.48 19.91
C PHE A 157 1.42 -2.39 18.91
N ASP A 158 1.15 -2.65 17.64
CA ASP A 158 2.10 -2.52 16.55
C ASP A 158 2.75 -1.15 16.47
N TYR A 159 1.98 -0.08 16.68
CA TYR A 159 2.48 1.29 16.68
C TYR A 159 3.47 1.52 17.83
N TYR A 160 3.09 1.14 19.04
CA TYR A 160 3.96 1.32 20.20
C TYR A 160 5.23 0.50 20.11
N LEU A 161 5.13 -0.78 19.71
CA LEU A 161 6.28 -1.64 19.50
C LEU A 161 7.24 -1.07 18.45
N THR A 162 6.71 -0.58 17.32
CA THR A 162 7.50 0.02 16.25
C THR A 162 8.27 1.24 16.76
N ASN A 163 7.59 2.15 17.46
CA ASN A 163 8.24 3.36 17.98
C ASN A 163 9.27 3.04 19.06
N PHE A 164 9.00 2.08 19.93
CA PHE A 164 9.96 1.62 20.94
C PHE A 164 11.24 1.07 20.30
N LEU A 165 11.12 0.22 19.28
CA LEU A 165 12.29 -0.34 18.59
C LEU A 165 13.07 0.73 17.82
N ILE A 166 12.41 1.68 17.18
CA ILE A 166 13.08 2.82 16.53
C ILE A 166 13.84 3.67 17.55
N TYR A 167 13.27 3.89 18.73
CA TYR A 167 13.95 4.59 19.80
C TYR A 167 15.22 3.85 20.27
N LEU A 168 15.15 2.53 20.42
CA LEU A 168 16.31 1.70 20.76
C LEU A 168 17.40 1.79 19.68
N PHE A 169 17.06 1.65 18.40
CA PHE A 169 18.02 1.74 17.28
C PHE A 169 18.70 3.11 17.18
N LYS A 170 18.07 4.18 17.65
CA LYS A 170 18.69 5.51 17.70
C LYS A 170 19.70 5.63 18.85
N ARG A 171 19.47 4.94 19.97
CA ARG A 171 20.36 5.00 21.15
C ARG A 171 21.48 3.98 21.11
N ILE A 172 21.29 2.86 20.44
CA ILE A 172 22.25 1.76 20.35
C ILE A 172 22.61 1.56 18.87
N PRO A 173 23.54 2.37 18.31
CA PRO A 173 23.86 2.32 16.87
C PRO A 173 24.40 0.97 16.39
N LYS A 174 24.86 0.09 17.31
CA LYS A 174 25.41 -1.25 17.00
C LYS A 174 24.34 -2.36 16.99
N LEU A 175 23.08 -2.07 17.26
CA LEU A 175 21.95 -2.95 17.01
C LEU A 175 21.41 -2.67 15.59
#